data_5a6cdca0f772acd5dd808eb0a96f3491
#
_entry.id   5a6cdca0f772acd5dd808eb0a96f3491
#
_cell.length_a   1.000
_cell.length_b   1.000
_cell.length_c   1.000
_cell.angle_alpha   90.00
_cell.angle_beta   90.00
_cell.angle_gamma   90.00
#
_symmetry.space_group_name_H-M   'P 1'
#
loop_
_entity.id
_entity.type
_entity.pdbx_description
1 polymer ?
#
loop_
_entity_poly.entity_id
_entity_poly.type
_entity_poly.pdbx_seq_one_letter_code
_entity_poly.pdbx_strand_id
1 'polypeptide(L)'
;YNPRRTSVVLGEDEKVLYGKGFILDTLCGKTYALSPRSFYQVNPVQTAVLYGLAVDAAHLTGKEVVLDAYCGIGTIGLTASDKARQVVGVEVNRDAVRDAIGNAKHNGVKNARFFAADATAWIREAADAGQKADVVFMDPPREGSTPAFIESVARMAPKRVVYVSCNPETMARDLALLTQKGYRAEDFTPVDMFPHSAHCEVVGSLVRVK
;
A
#
# COMPACT_ATOMS: atom_id res chain seq x y z
N TYR A 1 17.58 -21.40 -3.95
CA TYR A 1 17.91 -22.39 -2.91
C TYR A 1 17.94 -21.73 -1.53
N ASN A 2 17.16 -22.23 -0.58
CA ASN A 2 17.16 -21.76 0.80
C ASN A 2 17.55 -22.93 1.71
N PRO A 3 18.78 -22.99 2.23
CA PRO A 3 19.22 -24.05 3.12
C PRO A 3 18.71 -23.89 4.57
N ARG A 4 18.08 -22.77 4.91
CA ARG A 4 17.60 -22.46 6.26
C ARG A 4 16.27 -23.16 6.55
N ARG A 5 16.11 -23.74 7.71
CA ARG A 5 14.82 -24.24 8.23
C ARG A 5 14.06 -23.08 8.88
N THR A 6 13.48 -22.19 8.07
CA THR A 6 12.72 -21.04 8.52
C THR A 6 11.42 -20.94 7.72
N SER A 7 10.49 -20.12 8.17
CA SER A 7 9.26 -19.79 7.42
C SER A 7 9.52 -18.93 6.17
N VAL A 8 10.74 -18.41 6.02
CA VAL A 8 11.14 -17.63 4.85
C VAL A 8 11.35 -18.57 3.66
N VAL A 9 10.52 -18.43 2.63
CA VAL A 9 10.56 -19.31 1.45
C VAL A 9 11.80 -19.08 0.58
N LEU A 10 12.20 -17.81 0.41
CA LEU A 10 13.33 -17.42 -0.45
C LEU A 10 14.61 -17.22 0.37
N GLY A 11 15.73 -17.73 -0.16
CA GLY A 11 17.07 -17.46 0.39
C GLY A 11 17.58 -16.05 0.07
N GLU A 12 18.75 -15.70 0.60
CA GLU A 12 19.39 -14.40 0.34
C GLU A 12 19.94 -14.31 -1.09
N ASP A 13 20.42 -15.44 -1.63
CA ASP A 13 20.99 -15.52 -2.97
C ASP A 13 19.98 -16.06 -3.97
N GLU A 14 19.96 -15.48 -5.15
CA GLU A 14 19.20 -15.97 -6.29
C GLU A 14 20.11 -16.10 -7.52
N LYS A 15 19.82 -17.10 -8.35
CA LYS A 15 20.49 -17.30 -9.63
C LYS A 15 19.47 -17.42 -10.73
N VAL A 16 19.51 -16.49 -11.67
CA VAL A 16 18.69 -16.57 -12.88
C VAL A 16 19.27 -17.67 -13.76
N LEU A 17 18.50 -18.74 -13.97
CA LEU A 17 18.87 -19.86 -14.84
C LEU A 17 18.40 -19.61 -16.28
N TYR A 18 17.31 -18.88 -16.47
CA TYR A 18 16.74 -18.58 -17.78
C TYR A 18 15.90 -17.31 -17.71
N GLY A 19 15.88 -16.52 -18.79
CA GLY A 19 15.07 -15.31 -18.91
C GLY A 19 15.66 -14.09 -18.20
N LYS A 20 14.81 -13.11 -17.91
CA LYS A 20 15.21 -11.80 -17.34
C LYS A 20 15.25 -11.75 -15.81
N GLY A 21 14.85 -12.83 -15.12
CA GLY A 21 14.76 -12.86 -13.66
C GLY A 21 13.54 -12.08 -13.09
N PHE A 22 12.63 -11.62 -13.94
CA PHE A 22 11.37 -11.01 -13.55
C PHE A 22 10.30 -11.35 -14.57
N ILE A 23 9.03 -11.19 -14.20
CA ILE A 23 7.89 -11.27 -15.10
C ILE A 23 7.25 -9.90 -15.25
N LEU A 24 6.51 -9.69 -16.34
CA LEU A 24 5.70 -8.49 -16.55
C LEU A 24 4.23 -8.88 -16.43
N ASP A 25 3.48 -8.08 -15.71
CA ASP A 25 2.02 -8.18 -15.62
C ASP A 25 1.39 -6.81 -15.77
N THR A 26 0.12 -6.76 -16.19
CA THR A 26 -0.63 -5.52 -16.36
C THR A 26 -1.81 -5.49 -15.41
N LEU A 27 -1.86 -4.44 -14.59
CA LEU A 27 -2.90 -4.22 -13.59
C LEU A 27 -3.33 -2.75 -13.59
N CYS A 28 -4.65 -2.49 -13.63
CA CYS A 28 -5.21 -1.13 -13.64
C CYS A 28 -4.60 -0.22 -14.73
N GLY A 29 -4.33 -0.78 -15.91
CA GLY A 29 -3.76 -0.04 -17.04
C GLY A 29 -2.26 0.29 -16.95
N LYS A 30 -1.56 -0.23 -15.94
CA LYS A 30 -0.12 -0.07 -15.76
C LYS A 30 0.59 -1.41 -15.81
N THR A 31 1.81 -1.43 -16.37
CA THR A 31 2.66 -2.63 -16.45
C THR A 31 3.65 -2.65 -15.31
N TYR A 32 3.71 -3.78 -14.62
CA TYR A 32 4.59 -4.00 -13.48
C TYR A 32 5.63 -5.08 -13.78
N ALA A 33 6.88 -4.79 -13.49
CA ALA A 33 7.93 -5.79 -13.40
C ALA A 33 7.93 -6.37 -11.99
N LEU A 34 7.78 -7.68 -11.90
CA LEU A 34 7.63 -8.42 -10.65
C LEU A 34 8.90 -9.25 -10.43
N SER A 35 9.70 -8.90 -9.44
CA SER A 35 10.84 -9.70 -9.03
C SER A 35 10.40 -10.85 -8.11
N PRO A 36 11.18 -11.93 -7.95
CA PRO A 36 10.82 -13.06 -7.10
C PRO A 36 10.63 -12.71 -5.62
N ARG A 37 11.19 -11.59 -5.16
CA ARG A 37 11.17 -11.14 -3.77
C ARG A 37 10.07 -10.15 -3.45
N SER A 38 9.35 -9.70 -4.47
CA SER A 38 8.28 -8.72 -4.30
C SER A 38 6.94 -9.42 -4.10
N PHE A 39 6.16 -8.92 -3.16
CA PHE A 39 4.77 -9.34 -3.02
C PHE A 39 3.93 -8.76 -4.16
N TYR A 40 3.05 -9.57 -4.70
CA TYR A 40 2.07 -9.19 -5.69
C TYR A 40 0.80 -10.03 -5.53
N GLN A 41 -0.35 -9.41 -5.68
CA GLN A 41 -1.65 -10.09 -5.54
C GLN A 41 -1.86 -11.13 -6.64
N VAL A 42 -2.30 -12.33 -6.27
CA VAL A 42 -2.35 -13.49 -7.19
C VAL A 42 -3.62 -13.58 -8.02
N ASN A 43 -4.67 -12.81 -7.70
CA ASN A 43 -5.93 -12.76 -8.44
C ASN A 43 -6.05 -11.41 -9.18
N PRO A 44 -5.56 -11.28 -10.42
CA PRO A 44 -5.47 -10.00 -11.11
C PRO A 44 -6.83 -9.35 -11.36
N VAL A 45 -7.89 -10.15 -11.57
CA VAL A 45 -9.24 -9.64 -11.78
C VAL A 45 -9.77 -8.97 -10.52
N GLN A 46 -9.69 -9.65 -9.38
CA GLN A 46 -10.16 -9.09 -8.11
C GLN A 46 -9.22 -8.02 -7.57
N THR A 47 -7.94 -8.09 -7.88
CA THR A 47 -6.98 -7.02 -7.51
C THR A 47 -7.31 -5.71 -8.23
N ALA A 48 -7.72 -5.77 -9.50
CA ALA A 48 -8.16 -4.57 -10.21
C ALA A 48 -9.41 -3.95 -9.56
N VAL A 49 -10.35 -4.78 -9.09
CA VAL A 49 -11.53 -4.32 -8.33
C VAL A 49 -11.09 -3.69 -7.00
N LEU A 50 -10.25 -4.39 -6.23
CA LEU A 50 -9.75 -3.94 -4.92
C LEU A 50 -9.07 -2.57 -5.01
N TYR A 51 -8.15 -2.41 -5.97
CA TYR A 51 -7.41 -1.16 -6.13
C TYR A 51 -8.27 -0.05 -6.75
N GLY A 52 -9.22 -0.40 -7.63
CA GLY A 52 -10.22 0.53 -8.13
C GLY A 52 -11.05 1.13 -6.98
N LEU A 53 -11.59 0.27 -6.11
CA LEU A 53 -12.33 0.68 -4.90
C LEU A 53 -11.47 1.55 -3.97
N ALA A 54 -10.21 1.18 -3.74
CA ALA A 54 -9.31 1.97 -2.89
C ALA A 54 -9.07 3.37 -3.47
N VAL A 55 -8.81 3.49 -4.78
CA VAL A 55 -8.59 4.77 -5.45
C VAL A 55 -9.87 5.61 -5.47
N ASP A 56 -11.04 5.01 -5.67
CA ASP A 56 -12.31 5.72 -5.65
C ASP A 56 -12.66 6.21 -4.24
N ALA A 57 -12.41 5.39 -3.21
CA ALA A 57 -12.57 5.77 -1.80
C ALA A 57 -11.65 6.94 -1.37
N ALA A 58 -10.56 7.17 -2.08
CA ALA A 58 -9.65 8.30 -1.82
C ALA A 58 -10.20 9.65 -2.26
N HIS A 59 -11.22 9.71 -3.13
CA HIS A 59 -11.84 10.93 -3.68
C HIS A 59 -10.82 11.93 -4.24
N LEU A 60 -9.86 11.44 -5.04
CA LEU A 60 -8.80 12.26 -5.61
C LEU A 60 -9.33 13.19 -6.72
N THR A 61 -8.84 14.44 -6.72
CA THR A 61 -9.23 15.50 -7.67
C THR A 61 -8.07 16.03 -8.51
N GLY A 62 -6.88 15.43 -8.38
CA GLY A 62 -5.64 15.88 -9.03
C GLY A 62 -4.85 16.90 -8.20
N LYS A 63 -5.31 17.25 -7.00
CA LYS A 63 -4.67 18.25 -6.13
C LYS A 63 -3.99 17.65 -4.90
N GLU A 64 -4.31 16.41 -4.60
CA GLU A 64 -3.93 15.75 -3.35
C GLU A 64 -2.48 15.23 -3.40
N VAL A 65 -1.79 15.35 -2.27
CA VAL A 65 -0.60 14.57 -1.94
C VAL A 65 -1.07 13.28 -1.27
N VAL A 66 -0.72 12.17 -1.89
CA VAL A 66 -1.05 10.83 -1.44
C VAL A 66 0.18 10.18 -0.82
N LEU A 67 0.03 9.63 0.37
CA LEU A 67 0.99 8.72 0.99
C LEU A 67 0.49 7.29 0.85
N ASP A 68 1.27 6.44 0.21
CA ASP A 68 1.06 4.99 0.12
C ASP A 68 2.01 4.30 1.10
N ALA A 69 1.51 4.04 2.29
CA ALA A 69 2.24 3.35 3.34
C ALA A 69 2.14 1.83 3.16
N TYR A 70 3.24 1.12 3.29
CA TYR A 70 3.39 -0.29 2.92
C TYR A 70 3.25 -0.52 1.40
N CYS A 71 3.84 0.37 0.59
CA CYS A 71 3.52 0.46 -0.84
C CYS A 71 4.00 -0.75 -1.68
N GLY A 72 4.81 -1.64 -1.15
CA GLY A 72 5.36 -2.76 -1.91
C GLY A 72 6.07 -2.28 -3.19
N ILE A 73 5.70 -2.85 -4.32
CA ILE A 73 6.18 -2.44 -5.66
C ILE A 73 5.42 -1.24 -6.24
N GLY A 74 4.65 -0.54 -5.40
CA GLY A 74 3.96 0.70 -5.74
C GLY A 74 2.61 0.52 -6.42
N THR A 75 1.95 -0.61 -6.32
CA THR A 75 0.74 -0.92 -7.11
C THR A 75 -0.42 0.03 -6.81
N ILE A 76 -0.76 0.28 -5.55
CA ILE A 76 -1.86 1.19 -5.18
C ILE A 76 -1.49 2.64 -5.54
N GLY A 77 -0.31 3.09 -5.11
CA GLY A 77 0.14 4.45 -5.35
C GLY A 77 0.28 4.78 -6.84
N LEU A 78 0.81 3.87 -7.66
CA LEU A 78 0.91 4.08 -9.10
C LEU A 78 -0.46 4.08 -9.77
N THR A 79 -1.40 3.25 -9.33
CA THR A 79 -2.79 3.28 -9.80
C THR A 79 -3.45 4.62 -9.47
N ALA A 80 -3.19 5.18 -8.28
CA ALA A 80 -3.70 6.48 -7.86
C ALA A 80 -3.02 7.67 -8.54
N SER A 81 -1.83 7.49 -9.12
CA SER A 81 -0.98 8.57 -9.62
C SER A 81 -1.62 9.43 -10.72
N ASP A 82 -2.52 8.86 -11.52
CA ASP A 82 -3.21 9.57 -12.60
C ASP A 82 -4.25 10.58 -12.07
N LYS A 83 -4.72 10.37 -10.83
CA LYS A 83 -5.71 11.21 -10.15
C LYS A 83 -5.13 12.03 -9.00
N ALA A 84 -3.82 11.93 -8.73
CA ALA A 84 -3.13 12.60 -7.62
C ALA A 84 -2.15 13.68 -8.13
N ARG A 85 -1.95 14.74 -7.36
CA ARG A 85 -0.86 15.71 -7.61
C ARG A 85 0.51 15.09 -7.41
N GLN A 86 0.64 14.32 -6.35
CA GLN A 86 1.89 13.63 -5.98
C GLN A 86 1.58 12.37 -5.20
N VAL A 87 2.36 11.33 -5.44
CA VAL A 87 2.37 10.09 -4.67
C VAL A 87 3.70 9.94 -3.97
N VAL A 88 3.66 9.58 -2.70
CA VAL A 88 4.82 9.20 -1.89
C VAL A 88 4.58 7.78 -1.40
N GLY A 89 5.43 6.85 -1.83
CA GLY A 89 5.38 5.46 -1.36
C GLY A 89 6.46 5.19 -0.32
N VAL A 90 6.12 4.45 0.72
CA VAL A 90 7.06 4.03 1.77
C VAL A 90 6.97 2.53 1.97
N GLU A 91 8.11 1.85 1.92
CA GLU A 91 8.21 0.40 2.03
C GLU A 91 9.54 0.02 2.70
N VAL A 92 9.52 -0.95 3.58
CA VAL A 92 10.73 -1.40 4.29
C VAL A 92 11.64 -2.27 3.41
N ASN A 93 11.05 -3.01 2.48
CA ASN A 93 11.79 -3.88 1.57
C ASN A 93 12.45 -3.06 0.44
N ARG A 94 13.77 -2.95 0.48
CA ARG A 94 14.55 -2.20 -0.51
C ARG A 94 14.41 -2.71 -1.94
N ASP A 95 14.21 -4.02 -2.12
CA ASP A 95 14.03 -4.62 -3.45
C ASP A 95 12.66 -4.21 -4.02
N ALA A 96 11.61 -4.23 -3.20
CA ALA A 96 10.29 -3.76 -3.60
C ALA A 96 10.30 -2.25 -3.95
N VAL A 97 11.02 -1.42 -3.18
CA VAL A 97 11.18 0.01 -3.51
C VAL A 97 11.91 0.21 -4.83
N ARG A 98 12.97 -0.58 -5.11
CA ARG A 98 13.65 -0.54 -6.40
C ARG A 98 12.70 -0.90 -7.54
N ASP A 99 11.89 -1.93 -7.35
CA ASP A 99 10.87 -2.34 -8.33
C ASP A 99 9.81 -1.26 -8.50
N ALA A 100 9.33 -0.61 -7.42
CA ALA A 100 8.38 0.51 -7.48
C ALA A 100 8.92 1.69 -8.31
N ILE A 101 10.17 2.07 -8.10
CA ILE A 101 10.86 3.12 -8.89
C ILE A 101 10.95 2.71 -10.36
N GLY A 102 11.31 1.46 -10.63
CA GLY A 102 11.37 0.89 -11.98
C GLY A 102 10.00 0.89 -12.66
N ASN A 103 8.97 0.49 -11.94
CA ASN A 103 7.57 0.46 -12.40
C ASN A 103 7.04 1.86 -12.69
N ALA A 104 7.33 2.84 -11.83
CA ALA A 104 6.98 4.24 -12.09
C ALA A 104 7.61 4.74 -13.39
N LYS A 105 8.91 4.48 -13.57
CA LYS A 105 9.64 4.86 -14.79
C LYS A 105 9.09 4.16 -16.04
N HIS A 106 8.82 2.86 -15.94
CA HIS A 106 8.29 2.06 -17.05
C HIS A 106 6.93 2.59 -17.53
N ASN A 107 6.08 3.02 -16.60
CA ASN A 107 4.76 3.58 -16.89
C ASN A 107 4.77 5.11 -17.15
N GLY A 108 5.92 5.75 -17.21
CA GLY A 108 6.02 7.19 -17.45
C GLY A 108 5.47 8.07 -16.30
N VAL A 109 5.27 7.50 -15.12
CA VAL A 109 4.77 8.22 -13.93
C VAL A 109 5.88 9.11 -13.37
N LYS A 110 5.65 10.44 -13.37
CA LYS A 110 6.64 11.45 -12.97
C LYS A 110 6.35 12.07 -11.60
N ASN A 111 5.15 11.89 -11.09
CA ASN A 111 4.65 12.47 -9.84
C ASN A 111 4.70 11.49 -8.65
N ALA A 112 5.38 10.34 -8.77
CA ALA A 112 5.57 9.38 -7.70
C ALA A 112 7.03 9.34 -7.22
N ARG A 113 7.22 9.20 -5.90
CA ARG A 113 8.52 9.00 -5.24
C ARG A 113 8.40 7.89 -4.23
N PHE A 114 9.44 7.06 -4.08
CA PHE A 114 9.44 5.91 -3.19
C PHE A 114 10.65 5.94 -2.26
N PHE A 115 10.42 5.55 -1.00
CA PHE A 115 11.40 5.57 0.07
C PHE A 115 11.50 4.21 0.74
N ALA A 116 12.74 3.71 0.90
CA ALA A 116 13.02 2.47 1.63
C ALA A 116 13.16 2.81 3.13
N ALA A 117 12.09 2.66 3.89
CA ALA A 117 12.04 3.00 5.30
C ALA A 117 10.95 2.20 6.03
N ASP A 118 11.05 2.12 7.35
CA ASP A 118 9.92 1.75 8.21
C ASP A 118 8.83 2.83 8.12
N ALA A 119 7.61 2.43 7.80
CA ALA A 119 6.51 3.36 7.56
C ALA A 119 6.19 4.21 8.81
N THR A 120 6.27 3.62 10.01
CA THR A 120 6.01 4.34 11.27
C THR A 120 7.05 5.43 11.52
N ALA A 121 8.33 5.10 11.36
CA ALA A 121 9.43 6.04 11.55
C ALA A 121 9.35 7.16 10.52
N TRP A 122 9.15 6.80 9.25
CA TRP A 122 9.09 7.77 8.15
C TRP A 122 7.93 8.76 8.32
N ILE A 123 6.71 8.28 8.63
CA ILE A 123 5.54 9.16 8.82
C ILE A 123 5.75 10.09 10.02
N ARG A 124 6.33 9.58 11.11
CA ARG A 124 6.63 10.39 12.29
C ARG A 124 7.60 11.52 11.95
N GLU A 125 8.72 11.20 11.29
CA GLU A 125 9.73 12.19 10.90
C GLU A 125 9.15 13.20 9.91
N ALA A 126 8.36 12.76 8.93
CA ALA A 126 7.69 13.63 7.97
C ALA A 126 6.71 14.59 8.68
N ALA A 127 5.92 14.08 9.63
CA ALA A 127 4.98 14.91 10.42
C ALA A 127 5.73 15.91 11.29
N ASP A 128 6.84 15.51 11.94
CA ASP A 128 7.70 16.39 12.75
C ASP A 128 8.36 17.49 11.89
N ALA A 129 8.69 17.19 10.64
CA ALA A 129 9.18 18.15 9.66
C ALA A 129 8.07 19.03 9.03
N GLY A 130 6.82 18.90 9.50
CA GLY A 130 5.67 19.67 8.98
C GLY A 130 5.18 19.25 7.59
N GLN A 131 5.64 18.10 7.08
CA GLN A 131 5.13 17.55 5.83
C GLN A 131 3.70 17.05 6.02
N LYS A 132 2.89 17.16 4.97
CA LYS A 132 1.48 16.77 4.98
C LYS A 132 1.17 15.85 3.81
N ALA A 133 0.30 14.89 4.06
CA ALA A 133 -0.44 14.16 3.03
C ALA A 133 -1.93 14.50 3.16
N ASP A 134 -2.63 14.62 2.03
CA ASP A 134 -4.08 14.81 2.03
C ASP A 134 -4.80 13.48 2.20
N VAL A 135 -4.24 12.42 1.63
CA VAL A 135 -4.76 11.05 1.70
C VAL A 135 -3.65 10.09 2.08
N VAL A 136 -3.94 9.14 2.95
CA VAL A 136 -3.06 8.01 3.27
C VAL A 136 -3.75 6.72 2.85
N PHE A 137 -3.10 5.97 1.95
CA PHE A 137 -3.38 4.55 1.76
C PHE A 137 -2.56 3.75 2.77
N MET A 138 -3.17 2.76 3.36
CA MET A 138 -2.48 1.79 4.21
C MET A 138 -2.97 0.37 3.87
N ASP A 139 -2.01 -0.50 3.58
CA ASP A 139 -2.22 -1.92 3.29
C ASP A 139 -1.24 -2.73 4.17
N PRO A 140 -1.47 -2.76 5.49
CA PRO A 140 -0.56 -3.41 6.42
C PRO A 140 -0.63 -4.94 6.32
N PRO A 141 0.37 -5.65 6.90
CA PRO A 141 0.33 -7.10 7.01
C PRO A 141 -0.87 -7.60 7.85
N ARG A 142 -1.08 -8.92 7.91
CA ARG A 142 -2.23 -9.56 8.60
C ARG A 142 -2.41 -9.17 10.06
N GLU A 143 -1.34 -8.82 10.72
CA GLU A 143 -1.33 -8.34 12.11
C GLU A 143 -1.94 -6.94 12.27
N GLY A 144 -2.24 -6.28 11.16
CA GLY A 144 -2.69 -4.90 11.13
C GLY A 144 -1.56 -3.89 11.39
N SER A 145 -1.94 -2.65 11.64
CA SER A 145 -1.00 -1.58 11.97
C SER A 145 -0.68 -1.52 13.45
N THR A 146 0.45 -0.90 13.77
CA THR A 146 0.82 -0.65 15.16
C THR A 146 0.14 0.63 15.70
N PRO A 147 -0.13 0.73 17.01
CA PRO A 147 -0.61 1.97 17.61
C PRO A 147 0.30 3.18 17.32
N ALA A 148 1.61 2.96 17.25
CA ALA A 148 2.58 4.01 16.92
C ALA A 148 2.44 4.51 15.48
N PHE A 149 2.13 3.61 14.52
CA PHE A 149 1.83 3.99 13.14
C PHE A 149 0.56 4.84 13.08
N ILE A 150 -0.53 4.39 13.72
CA ILE A 150 -1.82 5.09 13.75
C ILE A 150 -1.68 6.46 14.39
N GLU A 151 -0.91 6.58 15.47
CA GLU A 151 -0.57 7.86 16.10
C GLU A 151 0.15 8.80 15.11
N SER A 152 1.11 8.26 14.36
CA SER A 152 1.87 9.03 13.38
C SER A 152 0.99 9.50 12.21
N VAL A 153 0.07 8.67 11.74
CA VAL A 153 -0.95 9.05 10.73
C VAL A 153 -1.85 10.15 11.29
N ALA A 154 -2.35 9.99 12.51
CA ALA A 154 -3.21 11.00 13.14
C ALA A 154 -2.49 12.34 13.30
N ARG A 155 -1.19 12.32 13.60
CA ARG A 155 -0.33 13.51 13.75
C ARG A 155 -0.07 14.20 12.39
N MET A 156 0.13 13.44 11.31
CA MET A 156 0.21 13.97 9.95
C MET A 156 -1.11 14.59 9.50
N ALA A 157 -2.20 14.12 10.08
CA ALA A 157 -3.55 14.66 9.95
C ALA A 157 -4.09 14.68 8.51
N PRO A 158 -4.01 13.57 7.74
CA PRO A 158 -4.61 13.52 6.42
C PRO A 158 -6.13 13.74 6.52
N LYS A 159 -6.71 14.33 5.45
CA LYS A 159 -8.17 14.50 5.34
C LYS A 159 -8.89 13.16 5.26
N ARG A 160 -8.22 12.16 4.67
CA ARG A 160 -8.79 10.83 4.41
C ARG A 160 -7.74 9.74 4.62
N VAL A 161 -8.18 8.64 5.20
CA VAL A 161 -7.40 7.40 5.27
C VAL A 161 -8.19 6.33 4.51
N VAL A 162 -7.53 5.64 3.60
CA VAL A 162 -8.07 4.45 2.92
C VAL A 162 -7.30 3.25 3.41
N TYR A 163 -8.01 2.32 4.02
CA TYR A 163 -7.44 1.10 4.59
C TYR A 163 -7.81 -0.10 3.73
N VAL A 164 -6.83 -0.77 3.16
CA VAL A 164 -6.97 -2.08 2.53
C VAL A 164 -6.52 -3.14 3.54
N SER A 165 -7.28 -4.21 3.71
CA SER A 165 -6.97 -5.21 4.73
C SER A 165 -7.35 -6.62 4.32
N CYS A 166 -6.43 -7.55 4.49
CA CYS A 166 -6.68 -8.99 4.38
C CYS A 166 -7.19 -9.62 5.69
N ASN A 167 -7.38 -8.83 6.75
CA ASN A 167 -7.87 -9.30 8.05
C ASN A 167 -8.84 -8.29 8.67
N PRO A 168 -10.16 -8.49 8.53
CA PRO A 168 -11.17 -7.58 9.07
C PRO A 168 -11.11 -7.37 10.59
N GLU A 169 -10.64 -8.36 11.36
CA GLU A 169 -10.56 -8.27 12.82
C GLU A 169 -9.49 -7.25 13.25
N THR A 170 -8.29 -7.36 12.67
CA THR A 170 -7.21 -6.41 12.95
C THR A 170 -7.54 -5.03 12.40
N MET A 171 -8.22 -4.93 11.26
CA MET A 171 -8.75 -3.70 10.73
C MET A 171 -9.72 -3.03 11.72
N ALA A 172 -10.69 -3.77 12.28
CA ALA A 172 -11.65 -3.23 13.24
C ALA A 172 -10.96 -2.64 14.49
N ARG A 173 -9.91 -3.30 15.00
CA ARG A 173 -9.07 -2.80 16.09
C ARG A 173 -8.40 -1.47 15.72
N ASP A 174 -7.80 -1.39 14.55
CA ASP A 174 -7.07 -0.21 14.08
C ASP A 174 -8.01 0.96 13.78
N LEU A 175 -9.19 0.67 13.24
CA LEU A 175 -10.25 1.66 13.01
C LEU A 175 -10.74 2.28 14.33
N ALA A 176 -10.87 1.47 15.39
CA ALA A 176 -11.23 1.99 16.72
C ALA A 176 -10.19 3.01 17.22
N LEU A 177 -8.90 2.76 16.99
CA LEU A 177 -7.83 3.71 17.34
C LEU A 177 -7.90 4.98 16.48
N LEU A 178 -8.09 4.87 15.16
CA LEU A 178 -8.26 6.03 14.27
C LEU A 178 -9.47 6.88 14.67
N THR A 179 -10.57 6.23 15.07
CA THR A 179 -11.78 6.94 15.52
C THR A 179 -11.51 7.77 16.77
N GLN A 180 -10.76 7.24 17.74
CA GLN A 180 -10.33 7.98 18.93
C GLN A 180 -9.44 9.18 18.58
N LYS A 181 -8.77 9.17 17.42
CA LYS A 181 -7.90 10.24 16.93
C LYS A 181 -8.62 11.26 16.03
N GLY A 182 -9.94 11.22 15.95
CA GLY A 182 -10.75 12.21 15.25
C GLY A 182 -11.06 11.86 13.80
N TYR A 183 -11.04 10.58 13.46
CA TYR A 183 -11.52 10.06 12.19
C TYR A 183 -12.88 9.40 12.36
N ARG A 184 -13.72 9.52 11.35
CA ARG A 184 -15.01 8.82 11.24
C ARG A 184 -14.92 7.84 10.08
N ALA A 185 -15.25 6.60 10.34
CA ALA A 185 -15.40 5.57 9.32
C ALA A 185 -16.63 5.91 8.43
N GLU A 186 -16.48 5.70 7.12
CA GLU A 186 -17.56 5.95 6.15
C GLU A 186 -18.01 4.62 5.53
N ASP A 187 -17.26 4.10 4.55
CA ASP A 187 -17.67 2.95 3.78
C ASP A 187 -16.70 1.78 3.95
N PHE A 188 -17.25 0.56 3.90
CA PHE A 188 -16.51 -0.69 3.91
C PHE A 188 -17.01 -1.58 2.79
N THR A 189 -16.14 -1.95 1.88
CA THR A 189 -16.47 -2.84 0.77
C THR A 189 -15.62 -4.10 0.85
N PRO A 190 -16.24 -5.27 1.09
CA PRO A 190 -15.52 -6.54 1.04
C PRO A 190 -15.26 -6.96 -0.41
N VAL A 191 -14.12 -7.61 -0.64
CA VAL A 191 -13.71 -8.13 -1.94
C VAL A 191 -13.29 -9.58 -1.77
N ASP A 192 -13.93 -10.50 -2.49
CA ASP A 192 -13.59 -11.92 -2.49
C ASP A 192 -12.37 -12.18 -3.36
N MET A 193 -11.19 -11.96 -2.77
CA MET A 193 -9.90 -12.17 -3.43
C MET A 193 -9.58 -13.66 -3.60
N PHE A 194 -10.05 -14.50 -2.69
CA PHE A 194 -9.76 -15.93 -2.61
C PHE A 194 -11.05 -16.75 -2.51
N PRO A 195 -11.81 -16.90 -3.63
CA PRO A 195 -13.06 -17.67 -3.65
C PRO A 195 -12.89 -19.07 -3.06
N HIS A 196 -13.91 -19.56 -2.36
CA HIS A 196 -13.91 -20.84 -1.65
C HIS A 196 -12.97 -20.91 -0.43
N SER A 197 -12.49 -19.80 0.07
CA SER A 197 -11.75 -19.71 1.34
C SER A 197 -12.48 -18.80 2.34
N ALA A 198 -12.03 -18.80 3.59
CA ALA A 198 -12.53 -17.87 4.62
C ALA A 198 -11.84 -16.49 4.57
N HIS A 199 -10.98 -16.25 3.61
CA HIS A 199 -10.24 -15.01 3.49
C HIS A 199 -11.04 -13.98 2.69
N CYS A 200 -11.10 -12.76 3.22
CA CYS A 200 -11.76 -11.62 2.60
C CYS A 200 -10.84 -10.41 2.68
N GLU A 201 -10.68 -9.72 1.57
CA GLU A 201 -10.09 -8.38 1.57
C GLU A 201 -11.20 -7.36 1.84
N VAL A 202 -10.86 -6.26 2.49
CA VAL A 202 -11.80 -5.16 2.75
C VAL A 202 -11.14 -3.84 2.41
N VAL A 203 -11.83 -3.00 1.65
CA VAL A 203 -11.48 -1.57 1.50
C VAL A 203 -12.35 -0.77 2.44
N GLY A 204 -11.72 -0.04 3.36
CA GLY A 204 -12.40 0.88 4.27
C GLY A 204 -11.94 2.31 4.05
N SER A 205 -12.84 3.28 4.20
CA SER A 205 -12.51 4.69 4.16
C SER A 205 -12.86 5.40 5.46
N LEU A 206 -12.00 6.33 5.86
CA LEU A 206 -12.21 7.19 7.01
C LEU A 206 -11.95 8.64 6.61
N VAL A 207 -12.77 9.54 7.15
CA VAL A 207 -12.61 10.98 6.96
C VAL A 207 -12.28 11.65 8.30
N ARG A 208 -11.39 12.64 8.24
CA ARG A 208 -11.05 13.43 9.42
C ARG A 208 -12.20 14.38 9.76
N VAL A 209 -12.65 14.36 11.02
CA VAL A 209 -13.76 15.19 11.52
C VAL A 209 -13.32 16.21 12.58
N LYS A 210 -12.07 16.12 13.05
CA LYS A 210 -11.46 17.03 14.04
C LYS A 210 -10.03 17.38 13.68
#